data_32224e17ee6036e793bf3582ad046d06
#
_entry.id   32224e17ee6036e793bf3582ad046d06
#
_cell.length_a   1.000
_cell.length_b   1.000
_cell.length_c   1.000
_cell.angle_alpha   90.00
_cell.angle_beta   90.00
_cell.angle_gamma   90.00
#
_symmetry.space_group_name_H-M   'P 1'
#
loop_
_entity.id
_entity.type
_entity.pdbx_description
1 polymer ?
#
loop_
_entity_poly.entity_id
_entity_poly.type
_entity_poly.pdbx_seq_one_letter_code
_entity_poly.pdbx_strand_id
1 'polypeptide(L)'
;MNKTLLLLLFMFFAILIWSAVNHFDYFTWFLEAIPAILALVILSLTFNKFRFTNMTYIFIFIHCCILLVGAKYTYAEVPWFNYIQEYFGHARNNYDKIGHFAQGFIPAIVAREFLIRLNILNKKSWMAFIAVSICLSISALYELFEWSVAILSGQTAEDFLGTQGYEWDVQSDMLFATAGAICMLLFLSRIQDKVIKNMRT
;
A
#
# COMPACT_ATOMS: atom_id res chain seq x y z
N MET A 1 21.72 -9.65 -7.57
CA MET A 1 20.76 -8.53 -7.48
C MET A 1 21.19 -7.45 -8.46
N ASN A 2 20.28 -6.84 -9.25
CA ASN A 2 20.67 -5.80 -10.22
C ASN A 2 20.81 -4.43 -9.52
N LYS A 3 21.45 -3.46 -10.20
CA LYS A 3 21.71 -2.12 -9.65
C LYS A 3 20.44 -1.40 -9.19
N THR A 4 19.32 -1.59 -9.91
CA THR A 4 18.02 -1.01 -9.55
C THR A 4 17.54 -1.50 -8.18
N LEU A 5 17.58 -2.81 -7.94
CA LEU A 5 17.12 -3.37 -6.66
C LEU A 5 18.02 -2.98 -5.49
N LEU A 6 19.34 -2.86 -5.73
CA LEU A 6 20.27 -2.33 -4.70
C LEU A 6 19.94 -0.89 -4.32
N LEU A 7 19.65 -0.06 -5.32
CA LEU A 7 19.26 1.32 -5.09
C LEU A 7 17.93 1.42 -4.32
N LEU A 8 16.91 0.65 -4.75
CA LEU A 8 15.61 0.63 -4.06
C LEU A 8 15.73 0.17 -2.60
N LEU A 9 16.57 -0.84 -2.34
CA LEU A 9 16.82 -1.33 -0.99
C LEU A 9 17.52 -0.26 -0.12
N PHE A 10 18.53 0.40 -0.68
CA PHE A 10 19.20 1.50 0.01
C PHE A 10 18.22 2.65 0.36
N MET A 11 17.41 3.06 -0.62
CA MET A 11 16.40 4.10 -0.44
C MET A 11 15.32 3.68 0.56
N PHE A 12 14.92 2.40 0.58
CA PHE A 12 13.97 1.87 1.55
C PHE A 12 14.49 2.02 2.99
N PHE A 13 15.74 1.62 3.26
CA PHE A 13 16.31 1.78 4.59
C PHE A 13 16.50 3.25 4.97
N ALA A 14 16.86 4.11 4.02
CA ALA A 14 16.98 5.54 4.28
C ALA A 14 15.63 6.15 4.71
N ILE A 15 14.52 5.83 4.01
CA ILE A 15 13.20 6.35 4.37
C ILE A 15 12.64 5.67 5.63
N LEU A 16 12.92 4.39 5.88
CA LEU A 16 12.54 3.70 7.11
C LEU A 16 13.19 4.37 8.33
N ILE A 17 14.51 4.62 8.27
CA ILE A 17 15.24 5.32 9.34
C ILE A 17 14.69 6.74 9.52
N TRP A 18 14.47 7.47 8.41
CA TRP A 18 13.90 8.81 8.46
C TRP A 18 12.51 8.82 9.11
N SER A 19 11.66 7.85 8.81
CA SER A 19 10.31 7.77 9.39
C SER A 19 10.35 7.47 10.89
N ALA A 20 11.35 6.71 11.34
CA ALA A 20 11.53 6.36 12.75
C ALA A 20 12.13 7.50 13.62
N VAL A 21 12.65 8.58 12.99
CA VAL A 21 13.19 9.72 13.73
C VAL A 21 12.12 10.79 13.91
N ASN A 22 11.91 11.25 15.16
CA ASN A 22 10.93 12.30 15.49
C ASN A 22 9.52 12.00 14.95
N HIS A 23 9.06 10.76 15.06
CA HIS A 23 7.69 10.36 14.77
C HIS A 23 6.75 10.78 15.91
N PHE A 24 5.45 10.76 15.67
CA PHE A 24 4.45 11.24 16.63
C PHE A 24 4.36 10.32 17.87
N ASP A 25 4.22 9.01 17.66
CA ASP A 25 4.13 7.99 18.70
C ASP A 25 4.79 6.68 18.25
N TYR A 26 5.56 6.01 19.14
CA TYR A 26 6.29 4.77 18.83
C TYR A 26 5.38 3.60 18.53
N PHE A 27 4.30 3.47 19.26
CA PHE A 27 3.38 2.35 19.09
C PHE A 27 2.63 2.46 17.76
N THR A 28 2.07 3.61 17.49
CA THR A 28 1.40 3.93 16.21
C THR A 28 2.37 3.80 15.05
N TRP A 29 3.57 4.42 15.13
CA TRP A 29 4.59 4.28 14.10
C TRP A 29 4.91 2.81 13.77
N PHE A 30 5.10 1.99 14.81
CA PHE A 30 5.42 0.58 14.61
C PHE A 30 4.31 -0.16 13.88
N LEU A 31 3.06 0.03 14.28
CA LEU A 31 1.91 -0.62 13.65
C LEU A 31 1.73 -0.18 12.19
N GLU A 32 1.89 1.09 11.91
CA GLU A 32 1.76 1.67 10.57
C GLU A 32 2.97 1.33 9.66
N ALA A 33 4.16 1.11 10.23
CA ALA A 33 5.34 0.67 9.48
C ALA A 33 5.37 -0.85 9.20
N ILE A 34 4.63 -1.66 9.98
CA ILE A 34 4.60 -3.13 9.84
C ILE A 34 4.35 -3.57 8.40
N PRO A 35 3.38 -3.06 7.63
CA PRO A 35 3.13 -3.53 6.28
C PRO A 35 4.33 -3.34 5.35
N ALA A 36 5.06 -2.22 5.47
CA ALA A 36 6.26 -1.97 4.69
C ALA A 36 7.42 -2.91 5.08
N ILE A 37 7.58 -3.17 6.38
CA ILE A 37 8.58 -4.12 6.89
C ILE A 37 8.25 -5.55 6.45
N LEU A 38 7.00 -5.98 6.57
CA LEU A 38 6.53 -7.29 6.12
C LEU A 38 6.73 -7.47 4.62
N ALA A 39 6.45 -6.44 3.81
CA ALA A 39 6.71 -6.48 2.37
C ALA A 39 8.20 -6.76 2.09
N LEU A 40 9.12 -6.07 2.76
CA LEU A 40 10.56 -6.32 2.62
C LEU A 40 10.93 -7.75 3.03
N VAL A 41 10.43 -8.25 4.15
CA VAL A 41 10.71 -9.60 4.65
C VAL A 41 10.19 -10.64 3.66
N ILE A 42 8.94 -10.55 3.22
CA ILE A 42 8.32 -11.49 2.27
C ILE A 42 9.10 -11.48 0.94
N LEU A 43 9.40 -10.31 0.39
CA LEU A 43 10.16 -10.18 -0.85
C LEU A 43 11.57 -10.76 -0.72
N SER A 44 12.22 -10.59 0.43
CA SER A 44 13.55 -11.14 0.68
C SER A 44 13.52 -12.69 0.75
N LEU A 45 12.55 -13.25 1.48
CA LEU A 45 12.39 -14.70 1.63
C LEU A 45 11.97 -15.40 0.32
N THR A 46 11.23 -14.70 -0.52
CA THR A 46 10.71 -15.24 -1.79
C THR A 46 11.57 -14.92 -2.99
N PHE A 47 12.59 -14.08 -2.85
CA PHE A 47 13.40 -13.54 -3.95
C PHE A 47 13.99 -14.61 -4.89
N ASN A 48 14.49 -15.70 -4.33
CA ASN A 48 15.07 -16.79 -5.12
C ASN A 48 14.02 -17.71 -5.73
N LYS A 49 12.79 -17.72 -5.21
CA LYS A 49 11.68 -18.56 -5.71
C LYS A 49 10.84 -17.84 -6.76
N PHE A 50 10.58 -16.56 -6.53
CA PHE A 50 9.79 -15.74 -7.44
C PHE A 50 10.28 -14.30 -7.45
N ARG A 51 11.02 -13.94 -8.47
CA ARG A 51 11.53 -12.59 -8.65
C ARG A 51 10.58 -11.80 -9.54
N PHE A 52 10.03 -10.72 -9.00
CA PHE A 52 9.17 -9.79 -9.74
C PHE A 52 9.94 -8.99 -10.80
N THR A 53 9.21 -8.35 -11.71
CA THR A 53 9.78 -7.38 -12.64
C THR A 53 10.30 -6.15 -11.88
N ASN A 54 11.26 -5.43 -12.47
CA ASN A 54 11.74 -4.16 -11.88
C ASN A 54 10.60 -3.15 -11.73
N MET A 55 9.63 -3.14 -12.67
CA MET A 55 8.43 -2.31 -12.57
C MET A 55 7.68 -2.58 -11.27
N THR A 56 7.37 -3.84 -10.96
CA THR A 56 6.66 -4.22 -9.75
C THR A 56 7.44 -3.85 -8.50
N TYR A 57 8.76 -4.07 -8.45
CA TYR A 57 9.58 -3.64 -7.32
C TYR A 57 9.57 -2.11 -7.10
N ILE A 58 9.60 -1.32 -8.18
CA ILE A 58 9.51 0.14 -8.09
C ILE A 58 8.17 0.56 -7.48
N PHE A 59 7.06 -0.03 -7.93
CA PHE A 59 5.74 0.28 -7.38
C PHE A 59 5.60 -0.16 -5.91
N ILE A 60 6.12 -1.34 -5.53
CA ILE A 60 6.16 -1.76 -4.13
C ILE A 60 6.97 -0.76 -3.29
N PHE A 61 8.10 -0.29 -3.78
CA PHE A 61 8.90 0.73 -3.10
C PHE A 61 8.12 2.04 -2.93
N ILE A 62 7.39 2.51 -3.98
CA ILE A 62 6.53 3.69 -3.88
C ILE A 62 5.46 3.50 -2.79
N HIS A 63 4.85 2.32 -2.72
CA HIS A 63 3.88 2.01 -1.66
C HIS A 63 4.53 2.06 -0.27
N CYS A 64 5.70 1.44 -0.11
CA CYS A 64 6.45 1.54 1.16
C CYS A 64 6.76 2.99 1.54
N CYS A 65 7.10 3.87 0.56
CA CYS A 65 7.30 5.29 0.83
C CYS A 65 6.02 5.95 1.36
N ILE A 66 4.85 5.68 0.75
CA ILE A 66 3.56 6.21 1.20
C ILE A 66 3.26 5.75 2.63
N LEU A 67 3.42 4.45 2.92
CA LEU A 67 3.20 3.88 4.25
C LEU A 67 4.13 4.51 5.29
N LEU A 68 5.43 4.63 5.01
CA LEU A 68 6.42 5.17 5.95
C LEU A 68 6.29 6.68 6.17
N VAL A 69 5.78 7.43 5.19
CA VAL A 69 5.38 8.83 5.40
C VAL A 69 4.15 8.90 6.31
N GLY A 70 3.14 8.06 6.07
CA GLY A 70 1.98 7.93 6.97
C GLY A 70 2.41 7.61 8.38
N ALA A 71 3.21 6.56 8.57
CA ALA A 71 3.71 6.12 9.86
C ALA A 71 4.45 7.25 10.64
N LYS A 72 5.21 8.08 9.94
CA LYS A 72 5.89 9.21 10.58
C LYS A 72 4.92 10.24 11.16
N TYR A 73 3.79 10.46 10.51
CA TYR A 73 2.83 11.54 10.80
C TYR A 73 1.43 11.06 11.18
N THR A 74 1.29 9.77 11.55
CA THR A 74 0.00 9.12 11.91
C THR A 74 -1.10 9.25 10.85
N TYR A 75 -0.75 9.31 9.58
CA TYR A 75 -1.64 9.57 8.44
C TYR A 75 -2.50 10.85 8.57
N ALA A 76 -3.01 11.13 9.77
CA ALA A 76 -3.86 12.29 10.06
C ALA A 76 -3.12 13.62 10.12
N GLU A 77 -1.78 13.60 10.26
CA GLU A 77 -0.97 14.79 10.49
C GLU A 77 0.11 15.01 9.42
N VAL A 78 -0.07 14.44 8.22
CA VAL A 78 0.87 14.65 7.10
C VAL A 78 0.87 16.11 6.68
N PRO A 79 2.00 16.85 6.80
CA PRO A 79 2.00 18.32 6.71
C PRO A 79 1.48 18.88 5.38
N TRP A 80 1.79 18.24 4.24
CA TRP A 80 1.29 18.67 2.94
C TRP A 80 -0.23 18.54 2.82
N PHE A 81 -0.81 17.53 3.48
CA PHE A 81 -2.24 17.30 3.48
C PHE A 81 -2.96 18.17 4.49
N ASN A 82 -2.32 18.57 5.60
CA ASN A 82 -2.83 19.62 6.49
C ASN A 82 -2.95 20.95 5.72
N TYR A 83 -1.94 21.29 4.91
CA TYR A 83 -2.02 22.48 4.06
C TYR A 83 -3.15 22.41 3.02
N ILE A 84 -3.34 21.25 2.39
CA ILE A 84 -4.45 21.02 1.45
C ILE A 84 -5.81 21.10 2.17
N GLN A 85 -5.91 20.50 3.35
CA GLN A 85 -7.09 20.55 4.20
C GLN A 85 -7.51 22.00 4.50
N GLU A 86 -6.55 22.80 4.92
CA GLU A 86 -6.76 24.20 5.27
C GLU A 86 -7.16 25.04 4.03
N TYR A 87 -6.44 24.88 2.93
CA TYR A 87 -6.68 25.63 1.69
C TYR A 87 -8.05 25.34 1.05
N PHE A 88 -8.51 24.09 1.06
CA PHE A 88 -9.79 23.69 0.48
C PHE A 88 -10.94 23.63 1.50
N GLY A 89 -10.69 23.90 2.78
CA GLY A 89 -11.70 23.80 3.85
C GLY A 89 -12.19 22.37 4.09
N HIS A 90 -11.34 21.36 3.89
CA HIS A 90 -11.72 19.99 4.19
C HIS A 90 -11.84 19.75 5.69
N ALA A 91 -12.78 18.90 6.08
CA ALA A 91 -13.00 18.54 7.49
C ALA A 91 -11.84 17.72 8.09
N ARG A 92 -11.04 17.04 7.25
CA ARG A 92 -9.98 16.13 7.69
C ARG A 92 -8.76 16.15 6.75
N ASN A 93 -7.62 15.67 7.25
CA ASN A 93 -6.47 15.33 6.46
C ASN A 93 -6.76 14.03 5.68
N ASN A 94 -6.70 14.09 4.36
CA ASN A 94 -7.07 12.97 3.49
C ASN A 94 -5.86 12.17 2.97
N TYR A 95 -4.70 12.22 3.63
CA TYR A 95 -3.54 11.42 3.24
C TYR A 95 -3.82 9.91 3.32
N ASP A 96 -4.60 9.50 4.28
CA ASP A 96 -5.06 8.14 4.45
C ASP A 96 -5.71 7.57 3.18
N LYS A 97 -6.55 8.35 2.48
CA LYS A 97 -7.15 7.95 1.20
C LYS A 97 -6.12 7.69 0.10
N ILE A 98 -4.95 8.37 0.15
CA ILE A 98 -3.81 8.06 -0.76
C ILE A 98 -3.19 6.71 -0.38
N GLY A 99 -3.06 6.43 0.91
CA GLY A 99 -2.62 5.13 1.42
C GLY A 99 -3.48 3.99 0.89
N HIS A 100 -4.80 4.08 1.08
CA HIS A 100 -5.77 3.08 0.62
C HIS A 100 -5.86 2.98 -0.91
N PHE A 101 -5.79 4.09 -1.64
CA PHE A 101 -5.69 4.03 -3.10
C PHE A 101 -4.44 3.26 -3.55
N ALA A 102 -3.29 3.53 -2.95
CA ALA A 102 -2.04 2.81 -3.23
C ALA A 102 -2.13 1.34 -2.81
N GLN A 103 -2.80 1.04 -1.69
CA GLN A 103 -3.09 -0.32 -1.19
C GLN A 103 -3.96 -1.13 -2.17
N GLY A 104 -4.75 -0.49 -3.01
CA GLY A 104 -5.43 -1.15 -4.12
C GLY A 104 -4.57 -1.24 -5.36
N PHE A 105 -4.01 -0.11 -5.78
CA PHE A 105 -3.28 0.03 -7.05
C PHE A 105 -2.04 -0.88 -7.12
N ILE A 106 -1.23 -0.90 -6.09
CA ILE A 106 0.06 -1.59 -6.11
C ILE A 106 -0.07 -3.10 -5.85
N PRO A 107 -0.85 -3.58 -4.89
CA PRO A 107 -1.15 -5.01 -4.80
C PRO A 107 -1.83 -5.59 -6.05
N ALA A 108 -2.62 -4.80 -6.82
CA ALA A 108 -3.13 -5.25 -8.11
C ALA A 108 -2.01 -5.55 -9.12
N ILE A 109 -0.93 -4.74 -9.14
CA ILE A 109 0.26 -5.01 -9.96
C ILE A 109 0.91 -6.34 -9.54
N VAL A 110 1.09 -6.52 -8.23
CA VAL A 110 1.72 -7.72 -7.65
C VAL A 110 0.89 -8.96 -7.93
N ALA A 111 -0.40 -8.94 -7.60
CA ALA A 111 -1.31 -10.05 -7.79
C ALA A 111 -1.39 -10.45 -9.27
N ARG A 112 -1.53 -9.46 -10.15
CA ARG A 112 -1.63 -9.71 -11.59
C ARG A 112 -0.35 -10.30 -12.16
N GLU A 113 0.85 -9.81 -11.79
CA GLU A 113 2.11 -10.41 -12.23
C GLU A 113 2.24 -11.86 -11.76
N PHE A 114 1.86 -12.13 -10.51
CA PHE A 114 1.87 -13.47 -9.94
C PHE A 114 0.93 -14.42 -10.71
N LEU A 115 -0.33 -14.01 -10.91
CA LEU A 115 -1.34 -14.80 -11.61
C LEU A 115 -0.95 -15.11 -13.07
N ILE A 116 -0.38 -14.13 -13.78
CA ILE A 116 0.08 -14.29 -15.18
C ILE A 116 1.28 -15.22 -15.25
N ARG A 117 2.28 -15.02 -14.42
CA ARG A 117 3.55 -15.74 -14.53
C ARG A 117 3.45 -17.20 -14.09
N LEU A 118 2.59 -17.48 -13.14
CA LEU A 118 2.27 -18.84 -12.70
C LEU A 118 1.17 -19.53 -13.54
N ASN A 119 0.64 -18.85 -14.56
CA ASN A 119 -0.43 -19.36 -15.44
C ASN A 119 -1.68 -19.83 -14.67
N ILE A 120 -2.01 -19.17 -13.54
CA ILE A 120 -3.16 -19.54 -12.68
C ILE A 120 -4.47 -19.24 -13.39
N LEU A 121 -4.52 -18.13 -14.15
CA LEU A 121 -5.72 -17.67 -14.86
C LEU A 121 -5.39 -17.29 -16.30
N ASN A 122 -6.16 -17.85 -17.24
CA ASN A 122 -5.99 -17.59 -18.67
C ASN A 122 -6.97 -16.54 -19.24
N LYS A 123 -8.14 -16.35 -18.60
CA LYS A 123 -9.16 -15.39 -19.07
C LYS A 123 -8.92 -14.01 -18.46
N LYS A 124 -8.78 -12.98 -19.30
CA LYS A 124 -8.51 -11.60 -18.85
C LYS A 124 -9.60 -11.01 -17.95
N SER A 125 -10.89 -11.35 -18.20
CA SER A 125 -11.99 -10.90 -17.37
C SER A 125 -11.90 -11.45 -15.94
N TRP A 126 -11.61 -12.74 -15.80
CA TRP A 126 -11.39 -13.36 -14.50
C TRP A 126 -10.13 -12.82 -13.80
N MET A 127 -9.08 -12.53 -14.57
CA MET A 127 -7.87 -11.92 -14.07
C MET A 127 -8.17 -10.56 -13.40
N ALA A 128 -8.95 -9.71 -14.07
CA ALA A 128 -9.36 -8.42 -13.54
C ALA A 128 -10.20 -8.57 -12.27
N PHE A 129 -11.23 -9.42 -12.31
CA PHE A 129 -12.09 -9.67 -11.16
C PHE A 129 -11.30 -10.17 -9.94
N ILE A 130 -10.45 -11.18 -10.12
CA ILE A 130 -9.68 -11.76 -9.02
C ILE A 130 -8.66 -10.75 -8.49
N ALA A 131 -7.98 -9.95 -9.34
CA ALA A 131 -7.04 -8.94 -8.89
C ALA A 131 -7.75 -7.87 -8.02
N VAL A 132 -8.91 -7.38 -8.44
CA VAL A 132 -9.71 -6.43 -7.64
C VAL A 132 -10.19 -7.07 -6.34
N SER A 133 -10.67 -8.32 -6.39
CA SER A 133 -11.12 -9.05 -5.20
C SER A 133 -9.99 -9.24 -4.19
N ILE A 134 -8.78 -9.55 -4.63
CA ILE A 134 -7.59 -9.66 -3.75
C ILE A 134 -7.32 -8.32 -3.08
N CYS A 135 -7.34 -7.20 -3.83
CA CYS A 135 -7.09 -5.88 -3.26
C CYS A 135 -8.16 -5.47 -2.25
N LEU A 136 -9.44 -5.71 -2.57
CA LEU A 136 -10.54 -5.45 -1.63
C LEU A 136 -10.43 -6.33 -0.38
N SER A 137 -10.03 -7.60 -0.52
CA SER A 137 -9.81 -8.49 0.62
C SER A 137 -8.66 -8.01 1.50
N ILE A 138 -7.55 -7.52 0.91
CA ILE A 138 -6.43 -6.95 1.66
C ILE A 138 -6.90 -5.71 2.42
N SER A 139 -7.65 -4.80 1.78
CA SER A 139 -8.21 -3.61 2.44
C SER A 139 -9.12 -4.00 3.59
N ALA A 140 -10.09 -4.90 3.38
CA ALA A 140 -11.00 -5.33 4.43
C ALA A 140 -10.28 -6.03 5.61
N LEU A 141 -9.24 -6.82 5.35
CA LEU A 141 -8.42 -7.43 6.40
C LEU A 141 -7.61 -6.39 7.17
N TYR A 142 -7.17 -5.32 6.52
CA TYR A 142 -6.46 -4.24 7.17
C TYR A 142 -7.38 -3.46 8.12
N GLU A 143 -8.59 -3.12 7.69
CA GLU A 143 -9.62 -2.51 8.55
C GLU A 143 -9.96 -3.38 9.77
N LEU A 144 -10.08 -4.71 9.57
CA LEU A 144 -10.31 -5.65 10.68
C LEU A 144 -9.11 -5.72 11.63
N PHE A 145 -7.89 -5.59 11.11
CA PHE A 145 -6.69 -5.52 11.93
C PHE A 145 -6.69 -4.24 12.78
N GLU A 146 -6.94 -3.09 12.19
CA GLU A 146 -7.04 -1.80 12.89
C GLU A 146 -8.11 -1.83 13.98
N TRP A 147 -9.31 -2.29 13.63
CA TRP A 147 -10.38 -2.48 14.60
C TRP A 147 -9.97 -3.38 15.78
N SER A 148 -9.28 -4.48 15.50
CA SER A 148 -8.79 -5.41 16.54
C SER A 148 -7.77 -4.75 17.46
N VAL A 149 -6.85 -3.96 16.89
CA VAL A 149 -5.85 -3.22 17.67
C VAL A 149 -6.53 -2.17 18.56
N ALA A 150 -7.51 -1.41 18.05
CA ALA A 150 -8.26 -0.43 18.83
C ALA A 150 -8.94 -1.07 20.04
N ILE A 151 -9.59 -2.22 19.86
CA ILE A 151 -10.21 -2.96 20.97
C ILE A 151 -9.18 -3.45 22.01
N LEU A 152 -8.08 -4.03 21.55
CA LEU A 152 -7.07 -4.63 22.43
C LEU A 152 -6.25 -3.58 23.20
N SER A 153 -5.98 -2.43 22.57
CA SER A 153 -5.22 -1.33 23.19
C SER A 153 -6.08 -0.47 24.14
N GLY A 154 -7.42 -0.58 24.06
CA GLY A 154 -8.34 0.29 24.80
C GLY A 154 -8.33 1.74 24.31
N GLN A 155 -7.70 2.02 23.18
CA GLN A 155 -7.71 3.34 22.55
C GLN A 155 -9.05 3.58 21.84
N THR A 156 -9.44 4.84 21.74
CA THR A 156 -10.63 5.17 20.94
C THR A 156 -10.33 4.97 19.46
N ALA A 157 -11.37 4.70 18.67
CA ALA A 157 -11.22 4.60 17.22
C ALA A 157 -10.60 5.87 16.61
N GLU A 158 -10.85 7.03 17.22
CA GLU A 158 -10.29 8.31 16.77
C GLU A 158 -8.79 8.41 17.00
N ASP A 159 -8.29 7.90 18.12
CA ASP A 159 -6.87 8.01 18.48
C ASP A 159 -5.97 7.10 17.64
N PHE A 160 -6.46 5.92 17.24
CA PHE A 160 -5.65 4.91 16.57
C PHE A 160 -6.00 4.74 15.09
N LEU A 161 -7.32 4.74 14.74
CA LEU A 161 -7.76 4.50 13.35
C LEU A 161 -7.65 5.76 12.48
N GLY A 162 -7.35 6.92 13.08
CA GLY A 162 -7.26 8.18 12.34
C GLY A 162 -8.56 8.57 11.64
N THR A 163 -9.72 8.10 12.14
CA THR A 163 -11.05 8.35 11.55
C THR A 163 -11.40 9.83 11.47
N GLN A 164 -10.77 10.64 12.32
CA GLN A 164 -11.00 12.10 12.39
C GLN A 164 -12.50 12.45 12.42
N GLY A 165 -13.32 11.61 13.09
CA GLY A 165 -14.77 11.79 13.23
C GLY A 165 -15.60 11.41 11.99
N TYR A 166 -15.00 10.73 10.97
CA TYR A 166 -15.74 10.33 9.79
C TYR A 166 -16.38 8.94 9.94
N GLU A 167 -17.69 8.87 10.05
CA GLU A 167 -18.46 7.65 10.30
C GLU A 167 -18.26 6.56 9.23
N TRP A 168 -18.06 6.95 7.96
CA TRP A 168 -17.91 6.04 6.82
C TRP A 168 -16.46 5.81 6.41
N ASP A 169 -15.52 5.94 7.35
CA ASP A 169 -14.09 5.85 7.06
C ASP A 169 -13.71 4.51 6.47
N VAL A 170 -14.04 3.41 7.14
CA VAL A 170 -13.78 2.03 6.71
C VAL A 170 -14.31 1.75 5.29
N GLN A 171 -15.56 2.14 5.00
CA GLN A 171 -16.17 1.93 3.68
C GLN A 171 -15.52 2.79 2.61
N SER A 172 -15.16 4.01 2.96
CA SER A 172 -14.43 4.93 2.09
C SER A 172 -13.06 4.37 1.74
N ASP A 173 -12.34 3.79 2.69
CA ASP A 173 -11.01 3.22 2.50
C ASP A 173 -11.03 1.98 1.61
N MET A 174 -11.99 1.10 1.83
CA MET A 174 -12.25 -0.02 0.93
C MET A 174 -12.62 0.46 -0.50
N LEU A 175 -13.36 1.57 -0.63
CA LEU A 175 -13.70 2.16 -1.93
C LEU A 175 -12.46 2.71 -2.62
N PHE A 176 -11.59 3.45 -1.91
CA PHE A 176 -10.35 3.98 -2.47
C PHE A 176 -9.40 2.85 -2.90
N ALA A 177 -9.28 1.79 -2.11
CA ALA A 177 -8.51 0.60 -2.49
C ALA A 177 -9.10 -0.07 -3.75
N THR A 178 -10.40 -0.23 -3.83
CA THR A 178 -11.07 -0.78 -5.01
C THR A 178 -10.84 0.10 -6.24
N ALA A 179 -10.98 1.41 -6.10
CA ALA A 179 -10.71 2.38 -7.17
C ALA A 179 -9.25 2.32 -7.63
N GLY A 180 -8.30 2.22 -6.70
CA GLY A 180 -6.88 2.04 -7.02
C GLY A 180 -6.62 0.80 -7.87
N ALA A 181 -7.19 -0.34 -7.48
CA ALA A 181 -7.07 -1.59 -8.24
C ALA A 181 -7.65 -1.48 -9.65
N ILE A 182 -8.83 -0.86 -9.80
CA ILE A 182 -9.46 -0.63 -11.11
C ILE A 182 -8.60 0.32 -11.95
N CYS A 183 -8.10 1.42 -11.38
CA CYS A 183 -7.22 2.36 -12.08
C CYS A 183 -5.95 1.68 -12.59
N MET A 184 -5.32 0.83 -11.78
CA MET A 184 -4.17 0.03 -12.22
C MET A 184 -4.52 -0.81 -13.44
N LEU A 185 -5.63 -1.52 -13.42
CA LEU A 185 -6.05 -2.39 -14.52
C LEU A 185 -6.34 -1.61 -15.79
N LEU A 186 -6.95 -0.44 -15.68
CA LEU A 186 -7.29 0.41 -16.83
C LEU A 186 -6.04 1.04 -17.48
N PHE A 187 -5.12 1.56 -16.67
CA PHE A 187 -4.02 2.38 -17.16
C PHE A 187 -2.70 1.63 -17.33
N LEU A 188 -2.38 0.66 -16.47
CA LEU A 188 -1.08 0.00 -16.47
C LEU A 188 -1.07 -1.44 -16.95
N SER A 189 -2.21 -2.12 -17.08
CA SER A 189 -2.22 -3.55 -17.42
C SER A 189 -1.49 -3.88 -18.74
N ARG A 190 -1.65 -3.03 -19.77
CA ARG A 190 -0.98 -3.21 -21.08
C ARG A 190 0.55 -3.02 -21.00
N ILE A 191 0.99 -2.07 -20.19
CA ILE A 191 2.43 -1.80 -19.96
C ILE A 191 3.02 -2.98 -19.20
N GLN A 192 2.35 -3.42 -18.14
CA GLN A 192 2.77 -4.59 -17.37
C GLN A 192 2.87 -5.85 -18.21
N ASP A 193 1.90 -6.12 -19.12
CA ASP A 193 1.96 -7.25 -20.05
C ASP A 193 3.23 -7.25 -20.90
N LYS A 194 3.61 -6.07 -21.44
CA LYS A 194 4.85 -5.93 -22.22
C LYS A 194 6.09 -6.20 -21.38
N VAL A 195 6.13 -5.66 -20.16
CA VAL A 195 7.26 -5.85 -19.24
C VAL A 195 7.41 -7.32 -18.84
N ILE A 196 6.31 -8.00 -18.51
CA ILE A 196 6.31 -9.44 -18.17
C ILE A 196 6.75 -10.28 -19.37
N LYS A 197 6.28 -9.97 -20.57
CA LYS A 197 6.68 -10.68 -21.80
C LYS A 197 8.19 -10.59 -22.04
N ASN A 198 8.76 -9.38 -21.91
CA ASN A 198 10.20 -9.16 -22.10
C ASN A 198 11.08 -9.83 -21.04
N MET A 199 10.53 -10.20 -19.89
CA MET A 199 11.27 -10.95 -18.87
C MET A 199 11.38 -12.46 -19.19
N ARG A 200 10.47 -12.97 -20.04
CA ARG A 200 10.42 -14.39 -20.44
C ARG A 200 11.29 -14.70 -21.68
N THR A 201 11.72 -13.68 -22.41
CA THR A 201 12.66 -13.76 -23.52
C THR A 201 14.09 -13.52 -23.06
#